data_9c6fe9cf88ca004e0c6b6d2d962ee45c
#
_entry.id   9c6fe9cf88ca004e0c6b6d2d962ee45c
#
_cell.length_a   1.000
_cell.length_b   1.000
_cell.length_c   1.000
_cell.angle_alpha   90.00
_cell.angle_beta   90.00
_cell.angle_gamma   90.00
#
_symmetry.space_group_name_H-M   'P 1'
#
loop_
_entity.id
_entity.type
_entity.pdbx_description
1 polymer ?
#
loop_
_entity_poly.entity_id
_entity_poly.type
_entity_poly.pdbx_seq_one_letter_code
_entity_poly.pdbx_strand_id
1 'polypeptide(L)'
;MDVLPAIILGYAIGSLPIGFLVAQGTRGVDLRRAGSGNVGAANVYRTAGLGIAIAVMAADVAKGAAAVLIAGGGAPAVAAGVAAVVGHVYPVWLGFHGGKGVATAGGVFGVLSPWPTAIAAAAFGVTVARSRLVSLGSVVATVMLPLAEWLTPGMRAVDIAATLVALLILFRHRGNIARLRSRSERAVGT
;
A
#
# COMPACT_ATOMS: atom_id res chain seq x y z
N MET A 1 18.55 1.50 -15.93
CA MET A 1 19.20 1.25 -14.60
C MET A 1 19.36 -0.24 -14.40
N ASP A 2 20.39 -0.68 -13.68
CA ASP A 2 20.54 -2.08 -13.30
C ASP A 2 19.61 -2.47 -12.13
N VAL A 3 19.37 -3.78 -11.96
CA VAL A 3 18.40 -4.28 -10.96
C VAL A 3 18.81 -3.93 -9.53
N LEU A 4 20.09 -4.07 -9.16
CA LEU A 4 20.53 -3.82 -7.78
C LEU A 4 20.38 -2.34 -7.36
N PRO A 5 20.84 -1.35 -8.13
CA PRO A 5 20.55 0.06 -7.85
C PRO A 5 19.04 0.37 -7.80
N ALA A 6 18.23 -0.28 -8.65
CA ALA A 6 16.78 -0.11 -8.65
C ALA A 6 16.13 -0.61 -7.35
N ILE A 7 16.57 -1.75 -6.82
CA ILE A 7 16.10 -2.26 -5.52
C ILE A 7 16.45 -1.29 -4.39
N ILE A 8 17.69 -0.80 -4.33
CA ILE A 8 18.14 0.13 -3.29
C ILE A 8 17.31 1.42 -3.33
N LEU A 9 17.16 1.99 -4.52
CA LEU A 9 16.37 3.22 -4.74
C LEU A 9 14.90 3.00 -4.37
N GLY A 10 14.30 1.92 -4.85
CA GLY A 10 12.92 1.58 -4.57
C GLY A 10 12.66 1.43 -3.06
N TYR A 11 13.53 0.69 -2.37
CA TYR A 11 13.43 0.56 -0.92
C TYR A 11 13.59 1.90 -0.20
N ALA A 12 14.54 2.73 -0.58
CA ALA A 12 14.76 4.04 0.01
C ALA A 12 13.53 4.95 -0.14
N ILE A 13 12.98 5.06 -1.35
CA ILE A 13 11.75 5.84 -1.63
C ILE A 13 10.56 5.26 -0.84
N GLY A 14 10.36 3.95 -0.90
CA GLY A 14 9.27 3.27 -0.22
C GLY A 14 9.32 3.43 1.29
N SER A 15 10.52 3.42 1.88
CA SER A 15 10.74 3.51 3.33
C SER A 15 10.46 4.90 3.92
N LEU A 16 10.24 5.93 3.11
CA LEU A 16 9.84 7.25 3.60
C LEU A 16 8.52 7.14 4.39
N PRO A 17 8.52 7.44 5.69
CA PRO A 17 7.37 7.22 6.57
C PRO A 17 6.41 8.42 6.54
N ILE A 18 5.84 8.71 5.37
CA ILE A 18 5.07 9.93 5.11
C ILE A 18 3.92 10.09 6.10
N GLY A 19 3.14 9.04 6.32
CA GLY A 19 2.02 9.09 7.27
C GLY A 19 2.45 9.47 8.69
N PHE A 20 3.56 8.90 9.16
CA PHE A 20 4.12 9.26 10.47
C PHE A 20 4.57 10.72 10.51
N LEU A 21 5.36 11.18 9.53
CA LEU A 21 5.89 12.55 9.47
C LEU A 21 4.76 13.57 9.38
N VAL A 22 3.75 13.34 8.54
CA VAL A 22 2.62 14.26 8.37
C VAL A 22 1.76 14.32 9.64
N ALA A 23 1.41 13.21 10.27
CA ALA A 23 0.61 13.20 11.49
C ALA A 23 1.36 13.85 12.67
N GLN A 24 2.66 13.56 12.80
CA GLN A 24 3.50 14.17 13.82
C GLN A 24 3.65 15.69 13.60
N GLY A 25 3.91 16.14 12.37
CA GLY A 25 4.11 17.55 12.04
C GLY A 25 2.83 18.38 12.09
N THR A 26 1.67 17.82 11.73
CA THR A 26 0.40 18.58 11.65
C THR A 26 -0.45 18.51 12.92
N ARG A 27 -0.35 17.44 13.70
CA ARG A 27 -1.20 17.17 14.87
C ARG A 27 -0.42 16.81 16.13
N GLY A 28 0.90 16.69 16.07
CA GLY A 28 1.72 16.22 17.19
C GLY A 28 1.45 14.74 17.58
N VAL A 29 0.82 13.96 16.70
CA VAL A 29 0.36 12.61 17.00
C VAL A 29 1.37 11.56 16.56
N ASP A 30 1.87 10.77 17.51
CA ASP A 30 2.64 9.55 17.20
C ASP A 30 1.67 8.41 16.84
N LEU A 31 1.56 8.11 15.54
CA LEU A 31 0.67 7.07 15.02
C LEU A 31 0.97 5.67 15.57
N ARG A 32 2.18 5.41 16.05
CA ARG A 32 2.57 4.11 16.62
C ARG A 32 1.91 3.88 17.98
N ARG A 33 1.53 4.98 18.67
CA ARG A 33 0.91 4.99 20.00
C ARG A 33 -0.56 5.42 19.96
N ALA A 34 -1.11 5.74 18.78
CA ALA A 34 -2.47 6.24 18.62
C ALA A 34 -3.29 5.34 17.66
N GLY A 35 -4.59 5.25 17.91
CA GLY A 35 -5.55 4.52 17.08
C GLY A 35 -5.23 3.02 16.98
N SER A 36 -4.88 2.55 15.78
CA SER A 36 -4.51 1.14 15.55
C SER A 36 -3.01 0.85 15.67
N GLY A 37 -2.18 1.86 15.95
CA GLY A 37 -0.73 1.74 15.99
C GLY A 37 -0.05 1.62 14.61
N ASN A 38 -0.81 1.67 13.51
CA ASN A 38 -0.29 1.57 12.16
C ASN A 38 -0.06 2.96 11.56
N VAL A 39 1.02 3.16 10.78
CA VAL A 39 1.36 4.47 10.20
C VAL A 39 0.67 4.76 8.86
N GLY A 40 -0.20 3.89 8.37
CA GLY A 40 -0.90 4.06 7.09
C GLY A 40 -2.14 4.96 7.18
N ALA A 41 -2.64 5.40 6.00
CA ALA A 41 -3.73 6.36 5.83
C ALA A 41 -5.01 6.04 6.63
N ALA A 42 -5.38 4.77 6.80
CA ALA A 42 -6.55 4.38 7.57
C ALA A 42 -6.43 4.72 9.07
N ASN A 43 -5.23 4.71 9.65
CA ASN A 43 -5.00 5.16 11.02
C ASN A 43 -4.89 6.68 11.08
N VAL A 44 -4.26 7.31 10.08
CA VAL A 44 -4.24 8.78 9.93
C VAL A 44 -5.66 9.34 9.87
N TYR A 45 -6.58 8.67 9.15
CA TYR A 45 -7.99 9.07 9.14
C TYR A 45 -8.59 9.13 10.55
N ARG A 46 -8.34 8.11 11.38
CA ARG A 46 -8.89 8.01 12.74
C ARG A 46 -8.28 9.02 13.71
N THR A 47 -7.03 9.44 13.48
CA THR A 47 -6.27 10.25 14.43
C THR A 47 -6.08 11.70 14.00
N ALA A 48 -6.07 11.97 12.69
CA ALA A 48 -5.77 13.27 12.12
C ALA A 48 -6.84 13.79 11.13
N GLY A 49 -7.85 12.96 10.82
CA GLY A 49 -8.98 13.34 9.97
C GLY A 49 -8.83 13.03 8.49
N LEU A 50 -9.92 13.19 7.74
CA LEU A 50 -10.05 12.74 6.34
C LEU A 50 -9.08 13.45 5.39
N GLY A 51 -8.95 14.76 5.47
CA GLY A 51 -8.10 15.52 4.56
C GLY A 51 -6.63 15.11 4.62
N ILE A 52 -6.10 14.92 5.84
CA ILE A 52 -4.73 14.48 6.06
C ILE A 52 -4.57 13.02 5.59
N ALA A 53 -5.56 12.18 5.83
CA ALA A 53 -5.52 10.79 5.38
C ALA A 53 -5.48 10.65 3.85
N ILE A 54 -6.25 11.49 3.13
CA ILE A 54 -6.24 11.52 1.66
C ILE A 54 -4.85 11.97 1.16
N ALA A 55 -4.27 13.02 1.75
CA ALA A 55 -2.95 13.50 1.38
C ALA A 55 -1.87 12.43 1.60
N VAL A 56 -1.89 11.74 2.74
CA VAL A 56 -0.98 10.63 3.05
C VAL A 56 -1.18 9.47 2.07
N MET A 57 -2.42 9.10 1.75
CA MET A 57 -2.72 8.05 0.78
C MET A 57 -2.18 8.42 -0.61
N ALA A 58 -2.41 9.64 -1.07
CA ALA A 58 -1.91 10.13 -2.35
C ALA A 58 -0.37 10.11 -2.40
N ALA A 59 0.28 10.54 -1.32
CA ALA A 59 1.74 10.51 -1.24
C ALA A 59 2.31 9.08 -1.19
N ASP A 60 1.63 8.13 -0.53
CA ASP A 60 2.02 6.72 -0.54
C ASP A 60 1.84 6.07 -1.92
N VAL A 61 0.81 6.45 -2.68
CA VAL A 61 0.63 6.07 -4.09
C VAL A 61 1.75 6.68 -4.93
N ALA A 62 1.99 7.98 -4.78
CA ALA A 62 3.01 8.71 -5.55
C ALA A 62 4.41 8.14 -5.35
N LYS A 63 4.80 7.78 -4.11
CA LYS A 63 6.13 7.18 -3.89
C LYS A 63 6.28 5.81 -4.54
N GLY A 64 5.21 4.99 -4.58
CA GLY A 64 5.21 3.72 -5.29
C GLY A 64 5.37 3.90 -6.79
N ALA A 65 4.62 4.83 -7.38
CA ALA A 65 4.73 5.18 -8.79
C ALA A 65 6.12 5.75 -9.13
N ALA A 66 6.64 6.66 -8.29
CA ALA A 66 7.96 7.26 -8.49
C ALA A 66 9.09 6.23 -8.51
N ALA A 67 9.06 5.22 -7.63
CA ALA A 67 10.07 4.18 -7.61
C ALA A 67 10.14 3.41 -8.94
N VAL A 68 8.99 3.10 -9.54
CA VAL A 68 8.89 2.42 -10.84
C VAL A 68 9.37 3.32 -11.97
N LEU A 69 8.87 4.57 -12.03
CA LEU A 69 9.17 5.52 -13.10
C LEU A 69 10.65 5.88 -13.14
N ILE A 70 11.29 6.10 -11.98
CA ILE A 70 12.72 6.45 -11.91
C ILE A 70 13.60 5.25 -12.29
N ALA A 71 13.19 4.02 -11.96
CA ALA A 71 13.92 2.82 -12.34
C ALA A 71 13.85 2.54 -13.86
N GLY A 72 12.88 3.11 -14.57
CA GLY A 72 12.69 2.95 -16.01
C GLY A 72 11.80 1.75 -16.34
N GLY A 73 12.17 0.94 -17.34
CA GLY A 73 11.36 -0.20 -17.79
C GLY A 73 11.92 -1.56 -17.38
N GLY A 74 11.16 -2.63 -17.68
CA GLY A 74 11.62 -4.01 -17.54
C GLY A 74 11.83 -4.48 -16.10
N ALA A 75 12.77 -5.39 -15.92
CA ALA A 75 13.04 -6.01 -14.62
C ALA A 75 13.46 -5.01 -13.52
N PRO A 76 14.27 -3.96 -13.78
CA PRO A 76 14.58 -2.94 -12.79
C PRO A 76 13.35 -2.23 -12.24
N ALA A 77 12.38 -1.87 -13.09
CA ALA A 77 11.14 -1.21 -12.68
C ALA A 77 10.29 -2.09 -11.75
N VAL A 78 10.16 -3.37 -12.10
CA VAL A 78 9.45 -4.35 -11.27
C VAL A 78 10.15 -4.53 -9.92
N ALA A 79 11.47 -4.68 -9.92
CA ALA A 79 12.27 -4.86 -8.71
C ALA A 79 12.19 -3.62 -7.79
N ALA A 80 12.29 -2.41 -8.35
CA ALA A 80 12.13 -1.16 -7.60
C ALA A 80 10.74 -1.04 -6.99
N GLY A 81 9.69 -1.38 -7.74
CA GLY A 81 8.32 -1.36 -7.26
C GLY A 81 8.09 -2.29 -6.07
N VAL A 82 8.54 -3.55 -6.19
CA VAL A 82 8.48 -4.52 -5.08
C VAL A 82 9.25 -4.00 -3.87
N ALA A 83 10.47 -3.51 -4.09
CA ALA A 83 11.31 -2.95 -3.02
C ALA A 83 10.65 -1.74 -2.34
N ALA A 84 9.92 -0.89 -3.09
CA ALA A 84 9.18 0.24 -2.54
C ALA A 84 8.03 -0.21 -1.63
N VAL A 85 7.30 -1.27 -1.99
CA VAL A 85 6.27 -1.84 -1.11
C VAL A 85 6.90 -2.43 0.15
N VAL A 86 8.01 -3.18 0.03
CA VAL A 86 8.75 -3.73 1.17
C VAL A 86 9.26 -2.60 2.07
N GLY A 87 9.81 -1.53 1.51
CA GLY A 87 10.25 -0.34 2.26
C GLY A 87 9.12 0.34 3.02
N HIS A 88 7.93 0.47 2.42
CA HIS A 88 6.75 1.00 3.11
C HIS A 88 6.29 0.11 4.28
N VAL A 89 6.37 -1.20 4.11
CA VAL A 89 5.96 -2.19 5.14
C VAL A 89 7.00 -2.30 6.25
N TYR A 90 8.27 -2.23 5.91
CA TYR A 90 9.41 -2.39 6.81
C TYR A 90 10.41 -1.21 6.67
N PRO A 91 9.98 0.03 6.99
CA PRO A 91 10.85 1.20 6.86
C PRO A 91 11.95 1.20 7.92
N VAL A 92 13.20 1.39 7.49
CA VAL A 92 14.36 1.44 8.38
C VAL A 92 14.23 2.56 9.43
N TRP A 93 13.67 3.70 9.04
CA TRP A 93 13.49 4.89 9.91
C TRP A 93 12.55 4.67 11.11
N LEU A 94 11.69 3.67 11.03
CA LEU A 94 10.74 3.32 12.10
C LEU A 94 11.05 1.94 12.72
N GLY A 95 12.30 1.50 12.68
CA GLY A 95 12.69 0.19 13.21
C GLY A 95 11.92 -0.96 12.58
N PHE A 96 11.67 -0.87 11.26
CA PHE A 96 10.95 -1.87 10.45
C PHE A 96 9.46 -2.05 10.82
N HIS A 97 8.83 -1.05 11.44
CA HIS A 97 7.42 -1.05 11.82
C HIS A 97 6.62 -0.03 10.98
N GLY A 98 6.31 -0.37 9.75
CA GLY A 98 5.63 0.49 8.79
C GLY A 98 4.14 0.22 8.60
N GLY A 99 3.66 0.65 7.43
CA GLY A 99 2.27 0.47 6.98
C GLY A 99 1.96 -0.95 6.50
N LYS A 100 0.93 -1.06 5.66
CA LYS A 100 0.50 -2.35 5.10
C LYS A 100 0.77 -2.50 3.61
N GLY A 101 1.11 -1.43 2.91
CA GLY A 101 1.57 -1.44 1.54
C GLY A 101 0.50 -1.25 0.46
N VAL A 102 -0.78 -1.19 0.79
CA VAL A 102 -1.88 -1.15 -0.22
C VAL A 102 -1.77 0.06 -1.14
N ALA A 103 -1.65 1.27 -0.60
CA ALA A 103 -1.56 2.50 -1.39
C ALA A 103 -0.27 2.53 -2.23
N THR A 104 0.86 2.13 -1.63
CA THR A 104 2.14 2.05 -2.35
C THR A 104 2.08 1.01 -3.46
N ALA A 105 1.47 -0.16 -3.23
CA ALA A 105 1.23 -1.15 -4.27
C ALA A 105 0.31 -0.60 -5.39
N GLY A 106 -0.73 0.14 -5.03
CA GLY A 106 -1.58 0.84 -5.98
C GLY A 106 -0.80 1.79 -6.90
N GLY A 107 0.21 2.49 -6.36
CA GLY A 107 1.12 3.32 -7.16
C GLY A 107 2.06 2.53 -8.05
N VAL A 108 2.66 1.47 -7.51
CA VAL A 108 3.57 0.58 -8.24
C VAL A 108 2.85 -0.07 -9.43
N PHE A 109 1.76 -0.76 -9.18
CA PHE A 109 1.03 -1.47 -10.23
C PHE A 109 0.19 -0.54 -11.11
N GLY A 110 -0.18 0.65 -10.62
CA GLY A 110 -0.78 1.69 -11.44
C GLY A 110 0.12 2.15 -12.61
N VAL A 111 1.45 2.02 -12.45
CA VAL A 111 2.43 2.29 -13.52
C VAL A 111 2.74 1.02 -14.32
N LEU A 112 2.96 -0.11 -13.64
CA LEU A 112 3.37 -1.37 -14.30
C LEU A 112 2.22 -2.02 -15.09
N SER A 113 0.99 -1.94 -14.58
CA SER A 113 -0.19 -2.63 -15.13
C SER A 113 -1.47 -1.86 -14.80
N PRO A 114 -1.77 -0.76 -15.52
CA PRO A 114 -2.87 0.15 -15.20
C PRO A 114 -4.24 -0.54 -15.15
N TRP A 115 -4.55 -1.44 -16.08
CA TRP A 115 -5.86 -2.10 -16.17
C TRP A 115 -6.15 -3.04 -14.99
N PRO A 116 -5.27 -4.01 -14.64
CA PRO A 116 -5.44 -4.83 -13.43
C PRO A 116 -5.55 -3.98 -12.16
N THR A 117 -4.76 -2.91 -12.07
CA THR A 117 -4.84 -1.97 -10.94
C THR A 117 -6.17 -1.21 -10.90
N ALA A 118 -6.71 -0.79 -12.03
CA ALA A 118 -8.02 -0.13 -12.09
C ALA A 118 -9.14 -1.08 -11.62
N ILE A 119 -9.11 -2.36 -12.01
CA ILE A 119 -10.05 -3.38 -11.55
C ILE A 119 -9.95 -3.54 -10.02
N ALA A 120 -8.76 -3.67 -9.49
CA ALA A 120 -8.53 -3.79 -8.05
C ALA A 120 -8.99 -2.53 -7.28
N ALA A 121 -8.73 -1.33 -7.82
CA ALA A 121 -9.17 -0.07 -7.25
C ALA A 121 -10.70 0.09 -7.27
N ALA A 122 -11.36 -0.31 -8.35
CA ALA A 122 -12.81 -0.35 -8.44
C ALA A 122 -13.41 -1.30 -7.38
N ALA A 123 -12.85 -2.50 -7.24
CA ALA A 123 -13.26 -3.47 -6.23
C ALA A 123 -13.06 -2.91 -4.81
N PHE A 124 -11.95 -2.21 -4.54
CA PHE A 124 -11.75 -1.48 -3.30
C PHE A 124 -12.87 -0.48 -3.04
N GLY A 125 -13.12 0.42 -3.99
CA GLY A 125 -14.11 1.50 -3.88
C GLY A 125 -15.52 0.97 -3.64
N VAL A 126 -15.96 -0.01 -4.43
CA VAL A 126 -17.28 -0.66 -4.28
C VAL A 126 -17.41 -1.32 -2.91
N THR A 127 -16.37 -2.05 -2.48
CA THR A 127 -16.38 -2.74 -1.18
C THR A 127 -16.48 -1.73 -0.03
N VAL A 128 -15.67 -0.67 -0.05
CA VAL A 128 -15.69 0.37 1.00
C VAL A 128 -17.02 1.13 0.99
N ALA A 129 -17.55 1.48 -0.16
CA ALA A 129 -18.82 2.20 -0.27
C ALA A 129 -19.99 1.41 0.33
N ARG A 130 -20.00 0.08 0.15
CA ARG A 130 -21.08 -0.79 0.67
C ARG A 130 -20.87 -1.19 2.12
N SER A 131 -19.64 -1.51 2.53
CA SER A 131 -19.35 -2.05 3.86
C SER A 131 -18.93 -1.00 4.89
N ARG A 132 -18.45 0.16 4.44
CA ARG A 132 -17.76 1.18 5.24
C ARG A 132 -16.47 0.67 5.91
N LEU A 133 -15.93 -0.48 5.47
CA LEU A 133 -14.74 -1.11 6.04
C LEU A 133 -13.55 -0.98 5.08
N VAL A 134 -12.64 -0.03 5.35
CA VAL A 134 -11.43 0.18 4.54
C VAL A 134 -10.56 -1.07 4.50
N SER A 135 -10.46 -1.80 5.62
CA SER A 135 -9.66 -3.03 5.67
C SER A 135 -10.23 -4.15 4.80
N LEU A 136 -11.56 -4.27 4.71
CA LEU A 136 -12.20 -5.23 3.82
C LEU A 136 -11.95 -4.87 2.35
N GLY A 137 -12.12 -3.59 1.99
CA GLY A 137 -11.77 -3.10 0.65
C GLY A 137 -10.30 -3.37 0.29
N SER A 138 -9.40 -3.13 1.25
CA SER A 138 -7.96 -3.41 1.05
C SER A 138 -7.69 -4.90 0.80
N VAL A 139 -8.31 -5.79 1.55
CA VAL A 139 -8.16 -7.25 1.36
C VAL A 139 -8.72 -7.68 0.01
N VAL A 140 -9.91 -7.20 -0.36
CA VAL A 140 -10.54 -7.50 -1.66
C VAL A 140 -9.66 -7.02 -2.81
N ALA A 141 -9.21 -5.77 -2.79
CA ALA A 141 -8.33 -5.23 -3.84
C ALA A 141 -7.00 -6.00 -3.93
N THR A 142 -6.44 -6.39 -2.78
CA THR A 142 -5.19 -7.15 -2.73
C THR A 142 -5.32 -8.53 -3.38
N VAL A 143 -6.49 -9.18 -3.29
CA VAL A 143 -6.75 -10.45 -3.96
C VAL A 143 -7.06 -10.24 -5.44
N MET A 144 -7.84 -9.20 -5.75
CA MET A 144 -8.26 -8.91 -7.13
C MET A 144 -7.09 -8.54 -8.05
N LEU A 145 -6.05 -7.86 -7.50
CA LEU A 145 -4.91 -7.43 -8.31
C LEU A 145 -4.20 -8.61 -9.00
N PRO A 146 -3.64 -9.60 -8.29
CA PRO A 146 -2.98 -10.72 -8.96
C PRO A 146 -3.94 -11.54 -9.83
N LEU A 147 -5.21 -11.69 -9.46
CA LEU A 147 -6.18 -12.38 -10.30
C LEU A 147 -6.37 -11.66 -11.64
N ALA A 148 -6.48 -10.33 -11.64
CA ALA A 148 -6.59 -9.55 -12.86
C ALA A 148 -5.28 -9.59 -13.68
N GLU A 149 -4.10 -9.58 -13.03
CA GLU A 149 -2.80 -9.71 -13.70
C GLU A 149 -2.70 -11.03 -14.48
N TRP A 150 -2.98 -12.15 -13.83
CA TRP A 150 -2.88 -13.47 -14.47
C TRP A 150 -3.90 -13.68 -15.61
N LEU A 151 -4.98 -12.90 -15.63
CA LEU A 151 -6.01 -12.94 -16.68
C LEU A 151 -5.77 -11.93 -17.81
N THR A 152 -4.82 -11.01 -17.64
CA THR A 152 -4.49 -9.98 -18.62
C THR A 152 -3.14 -10.29 -19.26
N PRO A 153 -3.02 -10.25 -20.60
CA PRO A 153 -1.72 -10.41 -21.26
C PRO A 153 -0.72 -9.35 -20.76
N GLY A 154 0.44 -9.79 -20.27
CA GLY A 154 1.44 -8.89 -19.71
C GLY A 154 2.79 -9.55 -19.50
N MET A 155 3.65 -8.87 -18.74
CA MET A 155 4.97 -9.38 -18.39
C MET A 155 4.86 -10.33 -17.21
N ARG A 156 5.27 -11.58 -17.37
CA ARG A 156 5.25 -12.61 -16.31
C ARG A 156 5.89 -12.17 -14.98
N ALA A 157 6.91 -11.32 -15.07
CA ALA A 157 7.56 -10.75 -13.87
C ALA A 157 6.61 -9.85 -13.07
N VAL A 158 5.67 -9.14 -13.73
CA VAL A 158 4.66 -8.31 -13.06
C VAL A 158 3.62 -9.21 -12.37
N ASP A 159 3.16 -10.29 -13.02
CA ASP A 159 2.21 -11.25 -12.45
C ASP A 159 2.75 -11.86 -11.15
N ILE A 160 4.03 -12.30 -11.20
CA ILE A 160 4.73 -12.85 -10.02
C ILE A 160 4.88 -11.79 -8.93
N ALA A 161 5.31 -10.57 -9.30
CA ALA A 161 5.47 -9.47 -8.35
C ALA A 161 4.14 -9.10 -7.66
N ALA A 162 3.04 -9.02 -8.42
CA ALA A 162 1.70 -8.76 -7.88
C ALA A 162 1.29 -9.84 -6.87
N THR A 163 1.57 -11.10 -7.19
CA THR A 163 1.28 -12.23 -6.30
C THR A 163 2.09 -12.14 -5.00
N LEU A 164 3.41 -11.92 -5.09
CA LEU A 164 4.27 -11.82 -3.91
C LEU A 164 3.90 -10.61 -3.02
N VAL A 165 3.63 -9.46 -3.64
CA VAL A 165 3.17 -8.26 -2.94
C VAL A 165 1.81 -8.49 -2.28
N ALA A 166 0.89 -9.17 -2.96
CA ALA A 166 -0.41 -9.51 -2.38
C ALA A 166 -0.27 -10.41 -1.15
N LEU A 167 0.57 -11.44 -1.20
CA LEU A 167 0.86 -12.30 -0.05
C LEU A 167 1.42 -11.50 1.14
N LEU A 168 2.37 -10.59 0.89
CA LEU A 168 2.91 -9.70 1.91
C LEU A 168 1.82 -8.82 2.53
N ILE A 169 0.97 -8.18 1.70
CA ILE A 169 -0.10 -7.30 2.17
C ILE A 169 -1.14 -8.10 2.98
N LEU A 170 -1.54 -9.29 2.53
CA LEU A 170 -2.46 -10.16 3.26
C LEU A 170 -1.88 -10.58 4.62
N PHE A 171 -0.60 -10.94 4.67
CA PHE A 171 0.09 -11.20 5.93
C PHE A 171 0.04 -10.00 6.88
N ARG A 172 0.25 -8.78 6.36
CA ARG A 172 0.14 -7.54 7.14
C ARG A 172 -1.30 -7.22 7.57
N HIS A 173 -2.29 -7.78 6.89
CA HIS A 173 -3.71 -7.66 7.25
C HIS A 173 -4.24 -8.76 8.17
N ARG A 174 -3.42 -9.73 8.61
CA ARG A 174 -3.88 -10.86 9.44
C ARG A 174 -4.72 -10.44 10.65
N GLY A 175 -4.34 -9.36 11.35
CA GLY A 175 -5.11 -8.82 12.47
C GLY A 175 -6.45 -8.19 12.06
N ASN A 176 -6.50 -7.53 10.88
CA ASN A 176 -7.76 -7.02 10.33
C ASN A 176 -8.67 -8.17 9.90
N ILE A 177 -8.12 -9.20 9.26
CA ILE A 177 -8.88 -10.39 8.82
C ILE A 177 -9.49 -11.10 10.03
N ALA A 178 -8.74 -11.22 11.13
CA ALA A 178 -9.28 -11.77 12.38
C ALA A 178 -10.46 -10.93 12.91
N ARG A 179 -10.33 -9.59 12.94
CA ARG A 179 -11.43 -8.70 13.37
C ARG A 179 -12.62 -8.68 12.39
N LEU A 180 -12.37 -8.81 11.09
CA LEU A 180 -13.45 -8.95 10.10
C LEU A 180 -14.26 -10.24 10.35
N ARG A 181 -13.58 -11.36 10.63
CA ARG A 181 -14.23 -12.64 10.96
C ARG A 181 -15.06 -12.56 12.25
N SER A 182 -14.56 -11.87 13.27
CA SER A 182 -15.26 -11.65 14.54
C SER A 182 -16.23 -10.48 14.52
N ARG A 183 -16.46 -9.82 13.37
CA ARG A 183 -17.32 -8.63 13.20
C ARG A 183 -16.95 -7.46 14.13
N SER A 184 -15.69 -7.36 14.53
CA SER A 184 -15.17 -6.31 15.42
C SER A 184 -14.26 -5.30 14.71
N GLU A 185 -14.20 -5.33 13.38
CA GLU A 185 -13.43 -4.34 12.61
C GLU A 185 -14.16 -2.99 12.59
N ARG A 186 -13.40 -1.91 12.78
CA ARG A 186 -13.95 -0.54 12.89
C ARG A 186 -14.33 -0.01 11.51
N ALA A 187 -15.55 0.51 11.39
CA ALA A 187 -16.02 1.18 10.19
C ALA A 187 -15.45 2.60 10.05
N VAL A 188 -15.59 3.18 8.86
CA VAL A 188 -15.28 4.60 8.58
C VAL A 188 -16.40 5.46 9.15
N GLY A 189 -16.03 6.49 9.95
CA GLY A 189 -16.98 7.43 10.52
C GLY A 189 -17.64 7.00 11.86
N THR A 190 -17.10 5.94 12.50
CA THR A 190 -17.50 5.54 13.86
C THR A 190 -16.36 5.77 14.84
#